data_69d81b0a6507c6be0ae122337c132776
#
_entry.id   69d81b0a6507c6be0ae122337c132776
#
_cell.length_a   1.000
_cell.length_b   1.000
_cell.length_c   1.000
_cell.angle_alpha   90.00
_cell.angle_beta   90.00
_cell.angle_gamma   90.00
#
_symmetry.space_group_name_H-M   'P 1'
#
loop_
_entity.id
_entity.type
_entity.pdbx_description
1 polymer ?
#
loop_
_entity_poly.entity_id
_entity_poly.type
_entity_poly.pdbx_seq_one_letter_code
_entity_poly.pdbx_strand_id
1 'polypeptide(L)'
;DMAANLADLGKLIAKAFEAEIKAQGIDKGKLKPKDLGAMLSEENAATLRDRVLADPGLIDQTVTFTALANGRIDGYFKGRVTMESAAKDKNTSPAKLELAEKLQDAGMLSLRVNWGFLTMPDASDKRPEAAGLGIAIIGSFYMMIVVLALALPIGVAASVYLEEFAPKNRWTDLIEVNIANLAAVPSIVYGILGLAVFINFAGLPRSAPIV
;
A
#
# COMPACT_ATOMS: atom_id res chain seq x y z
N ASP A 1 -14.11 -6.87 25.61
CA ASP A 1 -14.20 -7.46 24.24
C ASP A 1 -14.69 -6.53 23.13
N MET A 2 -14.95 -5.26 23.43
CA MET A 2 -15.31 -4.28 22.39
C MET A 2 -14.21 -4.04 21.35
N ALA A 3 -12.94 -4.18 21.76
CA ALA A 3 -11.80 -4.03 20.84
C ALA A 3 -11.63 -5.22 19.86
N ALA A 4 -12.30 -6.34 20.10
CA ALA A 4 -12.16 -7.54 19.27
C ALA A 4 -13.02 -7.52 18.00
N ASN A 5 -14.09 -6.70 17.96
CA ASN A 5 -15.02 -6.70 16.84
C ASN A 5 -14.93 -5.42 15.99
N LEU A 6 -14.06 -5.44 14.97
CA LEU A 6 -13.87 -4.31 14.04
C LEU A 6 -15.18 -3.85 13.36
N ALA A 7 -16.12 -4.78 13.13
CA ALA A 7 -17.38 -4.45 12.49
C ALA A 7 -18.26 -3.54 13.38
N ASP A 8 -18.20 -3.71 14.70
CA ASP A 8 -18.96 -2.89 15.64
C ASP A 8 -18.31 -1.53 15.83
N LEU A 9 -16.97 -1.45 15.81
CA LEU A 9 -16.25 -0.16 15.78
C LEU A 9 -16.57 0.62 14.52
N GLY A 10 -16.62 -0.05 13.36
CA GLY A 10 -17.02 0.58 12.10
C GLY A 10 -18.44 1.16 12.14
N LYS A 11 -19.39 0.46 12.78
CA LYS A 11 -20.76 0.96 12.97
C LYS A 11 -20.79 2.16 13.93
N LEU A 12 -19.98 2.14 14.99
CA LEU A 12 -19.85 3.26 15.93
C LEU A 12 -19.35 4.51 15.22
N ILE A 13 -18.29 4.40 14.43
CA ILE A 13 -17.73 5.51 13.65
C ILE A 13 -18.76 6.05 12.65
N ALA A 14 -19.46 5.16 11.93
CA ALA A 14 -20.50 5.57 10.98
C ALA A 14 -21.65 6.31 11.66
N LYS A 15 -22.08 5.87 12.86
CA LYS A 15 -23.11 6.54 13.67
C LYS A 15 -22.65 7.89 14.16
N ALA A 16 -21.41 8.01 14.64
CA ALA A 16 -20.81 9.27 15.06
C ALA A 16 -20.71 10.26 13.89
N PHE A 17 -20.29 9.79 12.72
CA PHE A 17 -20.23 10.58 11.49
C PHE A 17 -21.62 11.12 11.08
N GLU A 18 -22.66 10.27 11.13
CA GLU A 18 -24.04 10.71 10.85
C GLU A 18 -24.52 11.77 11.85
N ALA A 19 -24.20 11.58 13.13
CA ALA A 19 -24.56 12.55 14.17
C ALA A 19 -23.88 13.91 13.93
N GLU A 20 -22.62 13.90 13.52
CA GLU A 20 -21.85 15.11 13.21
C GLU A 20 -22.41 15.84 11.98
N ILE A 21 -22.71 15.12 10.90
CA ILE A 21 -23.36 15.70 9.71
C ILE A 21 -24.66 16.42 10.09
N LYS A 22 -25.46 15.78 10.97
CA LYS A 22 -26.71 16.35 11.46
C LYS A 22 -26.50 17.58 12.34
N ALA A 23 -25.48 17.54 13.23
CA ALA A 23 -25.14 18.66 14.10
C ALA A 23 -24.70 19.90 13.31
N GLN A 24 -24.00 19.71 12.21
CA GLN A 24 -23.55 20.77 11.29
C GLN A 24 -24.66 21.23 10.32
N GLY A 25 -25.86 20.64 10.39
CA GLY A 25 -27.00 21.02 9.54
C GLY A 25 -26.82 20.68 8.06
N ILE A 26 -25.91 19.74 7.74
CA ILE A 26 -25.64 19.36 6.34
C ILE A 26 -26.71 18.37 5.87
N ASP A 27 -27.35 18.69 4.75
CA ASP A 27 -28.35 17.81 4.15
C ASP A 27 -27.69 16.62 3.44
N LYS A 28 -27.88 15.44 4.03
CA LYS A 28 -27.43 14.17 3.47
C LYS A 28 -28.29 13.63 2.32
N GLY A 29 -29.38 14.33 1.97
CA GLY A 29 -30.30 13.89 0.92
C GLY A 29 -30.92 12.53 1.21
N LYS A 30 -30.99 11.66 0.20
CA LYS A 30 -31.59 10.31 0.30
C LYS A 30 -30.63 9.23 0.81
N LEU A 31 -29.41 9.59 1.25
CA LEU A 31 -28.43 8.61 1.72
C LEU A 31 -28.83 7.99 3.05
N LYS A 32 -28.70 6.65 3.11
CA LYS A 32 -28.98 5.86 4.32
C LYS A 32 -27.74 5.83 5.23
N PRO A 33 -27.88 5.51 6.53
CA PRO A 33 -26.73 5.38 7.43
C PRO A 33 -25.62 4.44 6.91
N LYS A 34 -26.00 3.37 6.21
CA LYS A 34 -25.05 2.44 5.57
C LYS A 34 -24.24 3.12 4.47
N ASP A 35 -24.84 4.02 3.72
CA ASP A 35 -24.15 4.75 2.63
C ASP A 35 -23.15 5.75 3.20
N LEU A 36 -23.48 6.38 4.34
CA LEU A 36 -22.57 7.28 5.06
C LEU A 36 -21.35 6.51 5.59
N GLY A 37 -21.58 5.34 6.20
CA GLY A 37 -20.49 4.47 6.64
C GLY A 37 -19.57 4.05 5.50
N ALA A 38 -20.13 3.78 4.30
CA ALA A 38 -19.36 3.42 3.13
C ALA A 38 -18.56 4.58 2.51
N MET A 39 -18.76 5.83 2.95
CA MET A 39 -17.93 6.98 2.58
C MET A 39 -16.62 7.04 3.38
N LEU A 40 -16.56 6.30 4.48
CA LEU A 40 -15.38 6.20 5.36
C LEU A 40 -14.57 4.95 5.00
N SER A 41 -13.26 5.00 5.24
CA SER A 41 -12.39 3.84 5.09
C SER A 41 -12.64 2.81 6.20
N GLU A 42 -12.57 1.52 5.85
CA GLU A 42 -12.61 0.42 6.81
C GLU A 42 -11.42 0.45 7.79
N GLU A 43 -10.32 1.07 7.40
CA GLU A 43 -9.11 1.23 8.23
C GLU A 43 -9.36 2.04 9.50
N ASN A 44 -10.38 2.91 9.49
CA ASN A 44 -10.74 3.71 10.66
C ASN A 44 -11.08 2.85 11.88
N ALA A 45 -11.69 1.69 11.68
CA ALA A 45 -12.02 0.76 12.77
C ALA A 45 -10.74 0.17 13.41
N ALA A 46 -9.75 -0.19 12.58
CA ALA A 46 -8.46 -0.68 13.07
C ALA A 46 -7.69 0.43 13.80
N THR A 47 -7.64 1.62 13.23
CA THR A 47 -6.98 2.79 13.85
C THR A 47 -7.61 3.16 15.20
N LEU A 48 -8.95 3.14 15.30
CA LEU A 48 -9.63 3.40 16.55
C LEU A 48 -9.35 2.31 17.59
N ARG A 49 -9.38 1.03 17.19
CA ARG A 49 -9.02 -0.09 18.05
C ARG A 49 -7.61 0.07 18.61
N ASP A 50 -6.63 0.34 17.74
CA ASP A 50 -5.23 0.43 18.14
C ASP A 50 -4.99 1.62 19.08
N ARG A 51 -5.72 2.73 18.87
CA ARG A 51 -5.71 3.87 19.78
C ARG A 51 -6.28 3.54 21.16
N VAL A 52 -7.38 2.79 21.23
CA VAL A 52 -7.98 2.37 22.50
C VAL A 52 -7.10 1.33 23.21
N LEU A 53 -6.42 0.44 22.46
CA LEU A 53 -5.47 -0.51 23.05
C LEU A 53 -4.22 0.19 23.60
N ALA A 54 -3.75 1.26 22.96
CA ALA A 54 -2.63 2.07 23.45
C ALA A 54 -2.99 2.90 24.69
N ASP A 55 -4.23 3.37 24.78
CA ASP A 55 -4.73 4.12 25.91
C ASP A 55 -6.16 3.67 26.31
N PRO A 56 -6.26 2.65 27.19
CA PRO A 56 -7.54 2.15 27.67
C PRO A 56 -8.39 3.18 28.42
N GLY A 57 -7.79 4.28 28.90
CA GLY A 57 -8.51 5.37 29.57
C GLY A 57 -9.47 6.13 28.67
N LEU A 58 -9.38 5.91 27.34
CA LEU A 58 -10.32 6.50 26.36
C LEU A 58 -11.68 5.80 26.33
N ILE A 59 -11.83 4.67 27.00
CA ILE A 59 -13.12 3.97 27.12
C ILE A 59 -14.07 4.87 27.93
N ASP A 60 -15.29 4.98 27.43
CA ASP A 60 -16.36 5.86 27.99
C ASP A 60 -16.07 7.37 27.91
N GLN A 61 -15.04 7.78 27.15
CA GLN A 61 -14.80 9.20 26.87
C GLN A 61 -15.25 9.60 25.47
N THR A 62 -15.68 10.86 25.33
CA THR A 62 -15.90 11.47 24.01
C THR A 62 -14.59 12.01 23.48
N VAL A 63 -14.08 11.41 22.41
CA VAL A 63 -12.81 11.80 21.77
C VAL A 63 -13.03 12.27 20.35
N THR A 64 -12.30 13.29 19.94
CA THR A 64 -12.25 13.69 18.52
C THR A 64 -11.40 12.70 17.74
N PHE A 65 -11.97 12.15 16.70
CA PHE A 65 -11.32 11.19 15.83
C PHE A 65 -11.30 11.70 14.38
N THR A 66 -10.11 11.80 13.78
CA THR A 66 -9.98 12.15 12.37
C THR A 66 -10.08 10.87 11.55
N ALA A 67 -11.19 10.71 10.85
CA ALA A 67 -11.44 9.54 10.01
C ALA A 67 -10.92 9.75 8.59
N LEU A 68 -10.38 8.69 7.99
CA LEU A 68 -10.02 8.66 6.57
C LEU A 68 -11.29 8.46 5.74
N ALA A 69 -11.42 9.22 4.67
CA ALA A 69 -12.44 8.97 3.65
C ALA A 69 -12.10 7.69 2.85
N ASN A 70 -13.11 7.04 2.30
CA ASN A 70 -12.93 5.90 1.41
C ASN A 70 -12.15 6.29 0.15
N GLY A 71 -11.40 5.35 -0.42
CA GLY A 71 -10.57 5.56 -1.62
C GLY A 71 -11.34 6.06 -2.86
N ARG A 72 -12.67 5.88 -2.92
CA ARG A 72 -13.51 6.45 -3.99
C ARG A 72 -13.71 7.95 -3.81
N ILE A 73 -13.94 8.41 -2.59
CA ILE A 73 -14.04 9.83 -2.26
C ILE A 73 -12.68 10.51 -2.47
N ASP A 74 -11.60 9.90 -1.98
CA ASP A 74 -10.23 10.36 -2.22
C ASP A 74 -9.93 10.44 -3.73
N GLY A 75 -10.32 9.41 -4.48
CA GLY A 75 -10.16 9.36 -5.94
C GLY A 75 -10.93 10.46 -6.67
N TYR A 76 -12.11 10.86 -6.17
CA TYR A 76 -12.89 11.94 -6.72
C TYR A 76 -12.16 13.28 -6.60
N PHE A 77 -11.70 13.64 -5.43
CA PHE A 77 -10.95 14.87 -5.19
C PHE A 77 -9.57 14.91 -5.89
N LYS A 78 -9.04 13.74 -6.24
CA LYS A 78 -7.82 13.59 -7.05
C LYS A 78 -8.07 13.49 -8.56
N GLY A 79 -9.32 13.65 -9.00
CA GLY A 79 -9.70 13.61 -10.42
C GLY A 79 -9.68 12.22 -11.06
N ARG A 80 -9.54 11.14 -10.28
CA ARG A 80 -9.55 9.75 -10.77
C ARG A 80 -10.95 9.14 -10.89
N VAL A 81 -11.89 9.65 -10.12
CA VAL A 81 -13.30 9.24 -10.15
C VAL A 81 -14.12 10.45 -10.61
N THR A 82 -15.05 10.25 -11.52
CA THR A 82 -15.96 11.31 -12.02
C THR A 82 -17.39 11.00 -11.62
N MET A 83 -18.27 11.99 -11.63
CA MET A 83 -19.71 11.79 -11.38
C MET A 83 -20.32 10.76 -12.34
N GLU A 84 -19.87 10.76 -13.61
CA GLU A 84 -20.31 9.79 -14.60
C GLU A 84 -19.85 8.36 -14.27
N SER A 85 -18.58 8.19 -13.87
CA SER A 85 -18.07 6.89 -13.46
C SER A 85 -18.76 6.39 -12.19
N ALA A 86 -19.06 7.26 -11.24
CA ALA A 86 -19.78 6.96 -10.02
C ALA A 86 -21.21 6.47 -10.27
N ALA A 87 -21.87 6.98 -11.32
CA ALA A 87 -23.21 6.52 -11.68
C ALA A 87 -23.24 5.03 -12.15
N LYS A 88 -22.11 4.52 -12.64
CA LYS A 88 -21.95 3.16 -13.14
C LYS A 88 -21.33 2.21 -12.10
N ASP A 89 -20.77 2.75 -11.00
CA ASP A 89 -20.07 1.98 -9.96
C ASP A 89 -21.06 1.51 -8.87
N LYS A 90 -20.97 0.23 -8.51
CA LYS A 90 -21.80 -0.34 -7.44
C LYS A 90 -21.41 0.12 -6.04
N ASN A 91 -20.18 0.59 -5.85
CA ASN A 91 -19.60 0.92 -4.54
C ASN A 91 -19.67 2.41 -4.21
N THR A 92 -19.96 3.24 -5.20
CA THR A 92 -20.18 4.68 -5.00
C THR A 92 -21.41 5.14 -5.77
N SER A 93 -21.82 6.38 -5.53
CA SER A 93 -22.95 6.98 -6.25
C SER A 93 -22.73 8.50 -6.36
N PRO A 94 -23.31 9.17 -7.34
CA PRO A 94 -23.25 10.64 -7.45
C PRO A 94 -23.67 11.34 -6.15
N ALA A 95 -24.73 10.85 -5.49
CA ALA A 95 -25.20 11.43 -4.23
C ALA A 95 -24.15 11.38 -3.09
N LYS A 96 -23.29 10.36 -3.06
CA LYS A 96 -22.17 10.31 -2.10
C LYS A 96 -21.09 11.33 -2.42
N LEU A 97 -20.82 11.57 -3.70
CA LEU A 97 -19.84 12.57 -4.14
C LEU A 97 -20.35 14.00 -3.89
N GLU A 98 -21.64 14.26 -4.17
CA GLU A 98 -22.28 15.55 -3.84
C GLU A 98 -22.26 15.83 -2.32
N LEU A 99 -22.49 14.81 -1.49
CA LEU A 99 -22.35 14.97 -0.04
C LEU A 99 -20.89 15.24 0.32
N ALA A 100 -19.93 14.59 -0.31
CA ALA A 100 -18.50 14.82 -0.06
C ALA A 100 -18.09 16.26 -0.38
N GLU A 101 -18.62 16.86 -1.47
CA GLU A 101 -18.43 18.28 -1.77
C GLU A 101 -19.00 19.18 -0.68
N LYS A 102 -20.24 18.94 -0.25
CA LYS A 102 -20.84 19.68 0.85
C LYS A 102 -20.05 19.59 2.14
N LEU A 103 -19.48 18.41 2.44
CA LEU A 103 -18.61 18.21 3.61
C LEU A 103 -17.29 18.97 3.46
N GLN A 104 -16.75 19.08 2.26
CA GLN A 104 -15.55 19.88 2.01
C GLN A 104 -15.85 21.37 2.16
N ASP A 105 -16.94 21.87 1.60
CA ASP A 105 -17.37 23.26 1.72
C ASP A 105 -17.64 23.66 3.18
N ALA A 106 -18.17 22.72 3.97
CA ALA A 106 -18.37 22.90 5.42
C ALA A 106 -17.09 22.76 6.25
N GLY A 107 -15.93 22.46 5.62
CA GLY A 107 -14.65 22.28 6.31
C GLY A 107 -14.53 20.96 7.10
N MET A 108 -15.50 20.06 7.00
CA MET A 108 -15.47 18.74 7.64
C MET A 108 -14.57 17.74 6.90
N LEU A 109 -14.38 17.94 5.60
CA LEU A 109 -13.50 17.13 4.77
C LEU A 109 -12.36 18.01 4.25
N SER A 110 -11.14 17.58 4.45
CA SER A 110 -9.95 18.31 3.98
C SER A 110 -8.92 17.38 3.37
N LEU A 111 -8.28 17.84 2.30
CA LEU A 111 -7.14 17.16 1.71
C LEU A 111 -5.89 17.45 2.55
N ARG A 112 -5.17 16.39 2.92
CA ARG A 112 -3.91 16.51 3.67
C ARG A 112 -2.83 15.68 2.98
N VAL A 113 -1.57 16.12 3.11
CA VAL A 113 -0.43 15.31 2.69
C VAL A 113 -0.33 14.11 3.64
N ASN A 114 -0.37 12.92 3.07
CA ASN A 114 -0.24 11.68 3.84
C ASN A 114 1.25 11.32 4.04
N TRP A 115 1.87 11.90 5.04
CA TRP A 115 3.26 11.55 5.42
C TRP A 115 3.39 10.10 5.90
N GLY A 116 2.31 9.53 6.43
CA GLY A 116 2.26 8.12 6.82
C GLY A 116 2.47 7.17 5.63
N PHE A 117 2.24 7.62 4.40
CA PHE A 117 2.49 6.84 3.19
C PHE A 117 3.91 6.26 3.11
N LEU A 118 4.91 6.95 3.66
CA LEU A 118 6.30 6.47 3.67
C LEU A 118 6.54 5.34 4.68
N THR A 119 5.72 5.23 5.71
CA THR A 119 5.92 4.28 6.82
C THR A 119 4.82 3.22 6.91
N MET A 120 3.65 3.49 6.34
CA MET A 120 2.54 2.54 6.34
C MET A 120 2.87 1.28 5.54
N PRO A 121 2.29 0.13 5.93
CA PRO A 121 2.39 -1.10 5.15
C PRO A 121 1.68 -0.94 3.81
N ASP A 122 2.00 -1.84 2.88
CA ASP A 122 1.28 -1.95 1.63
C ASP A 122 -0.17 -2.38 1.90
N ALA A 123 -1.12 -1.71 1.26
CA ALA A 123 -2.52 -2.03 1.38
C ALA A 123 -3.00 -2.83 0.16
N SER A 124 -4.05 -3.61 0.36
CA SER A 124 -4.70 -4.32 -0.74
C SER A 124 -5.39 -3.32 -1.69
N ASP A 125 -5.64 -3.75 -2.93
CA ASP A 125 -6.40 -2.98 -3.95
C ASP A 125 -7.77 -2.49 -3.46
N LYS A 126 -8.29 -3.08 -2.39
CA LYS A 126 -9.57 -2.69 -1.78
C LYS A 126 -9.47 -1.45 -0.90
N ARG A 127 -8.27 -1.08 -0.44
CA ARG A 127 -8.02 0.03 0.49
C ARG A 127 -6.85 0.90 0.04
N PRO A 128 -6.94 1.52 -1.14
CA PRO A 128 -5.85 2.33 -1.68
C PRO A 128 -5.53 3.57 -0.82
N GLU A 129 -6.49 4.04 -0.01
CA GLU A 129 -6.32 5.17 0.92
C GLU A 129 -5.39 4.85 2.09
N ALA A 130 -5.25 3.56 2.43
CA ALA A 130 -4.36 3.08 3.51
C ALA A 130 -3.04 2.51 2.96
N ALA A 131 -2.80 2.59 1.66
CA ALA A 131 -1.57 2.12 1.04
C ALA A 131 -0.36 2.92 1.49
N GLY A 132 0.78 2.23 1.67
CA GLY A 132 2.05 2.84 2.00
C GLY A 132 3.22 2.17 1.31
N LEU A 133 4.37 2.82 1.33
CA LEU A 133 5.62 2.34 0.76
C LEU A 133 6.59 1.75 1.80
N GLY A 134 6.23 1.78 3.09
CA GLY A 134 7.16 1.44 4.17
C GLY A 134 7.76 0.05 4.03
N ILE A 135 6.95 -0.97 3.80
CA ILE A 135 7.44 -2.35 3.61
C ILE A 135 8.27 -2.46 2.32
N ALA A 136 7.85 -1.81 1.22
CA ALA A 136 8.59 -1.84 -0.04
C ALA A 136 9.97 -1.18 0.09
N ILE A 137 10.07 -0.04 0.80
CA ILE A 137 11.34 0.64 1.06
C ILE A 137 12.26 -0.25 1.89
N ILE A 138 11.76 -0.79 3.01
CA ILE A 138 12.55 -1.65 3.90
C ILE A 138 12.96 -2.94 3.18
N GLY A 139 12.03 -3.57 2.46
CA GLY A 139 12.31 -4.79 1.70
C GLY A 139 13.37 -4.57 0.61
N SER A 140 13.26 -3.49 -0.15
CA SER A 140 14.26 -3.12 -1.17
C SER A 140 15.62 -2.82 -0.55
N PHE A 141 15.66 -2.18 0.61
CA PHE A 141 16.90 -1.90 1.32
C PHE A 141 17.61 -3.19 1.77
N TYR A 142 16.87 -4.11 2.40
CA TYR A 142 17.45 -5.41 2.79
C TYR A 142 17.87 -6.24 1.58
N MET A 143 17.08 -6.27 0.52
CA MET A 143 17.44 -6.95 -0.71
C MET A 143 18.76 -6.40 -1.27
N MET A 144 18.92 -5.08 -1.33
CA MET A 144 20.14 -4.43 -1.81
C MET A 144 21.35 -4.80 -0.96
N ILE A 145 21.22 -4.84 0.37
CA ILE A 145 22.29 -5.27 1.28
C ILE A 145 22.71 -6.71 0.98
N VAL A 146 21.76 -7.63 0.86
CA VAL A 146 22.04 -9.04 0.59
C VAL A 146 22.72 -9.21 -0.77
N VAL A 147 22.21 -8.54 -1.79
CA VAL A 147 22.81 -8.59 -3.14
C VAL A 147 24.24 -8.07 -3.12
N LEU A 148 24.49 -6.91 -2.50
CA LEU A 148 25.83 -6.35 -2.41
C LEU A 148 26.78 -7.23 -1.60
N ALA A 149 26.31 -7.78 -0.47
CA ALA A 149 27.13 -8.65 0.39
C ALA A 149 27.54 -9.97 -0.28
N LEU A 150 26.74 -10.47 -1.20
CA LEU A 150 27.03 -11.71 -1.94
C LEU A 150 27.70 -11.44 -3.28
N ALA A 151 27.12 -10.56 -4.11
CA ALA A 151 27.57 -10.36 -5.46
C ALA A 151 28.94 -9.65 -5.55
N LEU A 152 29.17 -8.66 -4.70
CA LEU A 152 30.40 -7.87 -4.74
C LEU A 152 31.64 -8.69 -4.34
N PRO A 153 31.68 -9.43 -3.23
CA PRO A 153 32.84 -10.25 -2.88
C PRO A 153 33.08 -11.38 -3.89
N ILE A 154 32.02 -12.02 -4.37
CA ILE A 154 32.15 -13.10 -5.37
C ILE A 154 32.66 -12.53 -6.69
N GLY A 155 32.12 -11.42 -7.15
CA GLY A 155 32.54 -10.77 -8.40
C GLY A 155 33.98 -10.30 -8.34
N VAL A 156 34.39 -9.63 -7.24
CA VAL A 156 35.77 -9.20 -7.05
C VAL A 156 36.73 -10.39 -6.99
N ALA A 157 36.39 -11.43 -6.21
CA ALA A 157 37.22 -12.63 -6.12
C ALA A 157 37.39 -13.34 -7.48
N ALA A 158 36.30 -13.43 -8.25
CA ALA A 158 36.34 -14.03 -9.59
C ALA A 158 37.19 -13.20 -10.55
N SER A 159 37.06 -11.88 -10.54
CA SER A 159 37.86 -10.97 -11.38
C SER A 159 39.35 -11.05 -11.04
N VAL A 160 39.71 -10.97 -9.76
CA VAL A 160 41.10 -11.08 -9.30
C VAL A 160 41.67 -12.45 -9.67
N TYR A 161 40.89 -13.53 -9.50
CA TYR A 161 41.34 -14.85 -9.86
C TYR A 161 41.62 -14.97 -11.39
N LEU A 162 40.73 -14.47 -12.23
CA LEU A 162 40.88 -14.53 -13.67
C LEU A 162 42.06 -13.70 -14.20
N GLU A 163 42.29 -12.52 -13.61
CA GLU A 163 43.36 -11.62 -14.06
C GLU A 163 44.76 -12.02 -13.54
N GLU A 164 44.86 -12.42 -12.27
CA GLU A 164 46.15 -12.62 -11.61
C GLU A 164 46.58 -14.08 -11.52
N PHE A 165 45.61 -15.02 -11.37
CA PHE A 165 45.95 -16.41 -11.05
C PHE A 165 45.52 -17.42 -12.09
N ALA A 166 44.60 -17.12 -12.99
CA ALA A 166 44.11 -18.07 -13.95
C ALA A 166 45.18 -18.37 -15.06
N PRO A 167 45.40 -19.65 -15.41
CA PRO A 167 46.30 -19.99 -16.49
C PRO A 167 45.74 -19.48 -17.83
N LYS A 168 46.58 -18.86 -18.64
CA LYS A 168 46.21 -18.43 -20.00
C LYS A 168 46.02 -19.62 -20.90
N ASN A 169 44.80 -20.06 -21.07
CA ASN A 169 44.41 -21.17 -21.92
C ASN A 169 43.03 -20.94 -22.55
N ARG A 170 42.64 -21.77 -23.48
CA ARG A 170 41.37 -21.67 -24.22
C ARG A 170 40.14 -21.69 -23.30
N TRP A 171 40.21 -22.29 -22.13
CA TRP A 171 39.12 -22.34 -21.18
C TRP A 171 38.93 -20.99 -20.44
N THR A 172 40.05 -20.36 -20.08
CA THR A 172 40.01 -19.01 -19.47
C THR A 172 39.49 -17.99 -20.49
N ASP A 173 39.98 -18.03 -21.72
CA ASP A 173 39.50 -17.16 -22.80
C ASP A 173 37.98 -17.34 -23.03
N LEU A 174 37.50 -18.59 -23.02
CA LEU A 174 36.07 -18.87 -23.17
C LEU A 174 35.23 -18.31 -22.02
N ILE A 175 35.75 -18.38 -20.79
CA ILE A 175 35.07 -17.83 -19.63
C ILE A 175 35.00 -16.30 -19.71
N GLU A 176 36.11 -15.64 -20.05
CA GLU A 176 36.16 -14.18 -20.21
C GLU A 176 35.19 -13.68 -21.29
N VAL A 177 35.17 -14.34 -22.45
CA VAL A 177 34.24 -14.00 -23.54
C VAL A 177 32.77 -14.19 -23.09
N ASN A 178 32.47 -15.24 -22.33
CA ASN A 178 31.12 -15.45 -21.81
C ASN A 178 30.72 -14.39 -20.76
N ILE A 179 31.63 -14.02 -19.86
CA ILE A 179 31.40 -12.95 -18.90
C ILE A 179 31.12 -11.63 -19.62
N ALA A 180 31.91 -11.30 -20.64
CA ALA A 180 31.72 -10.09 -21.44
C ALA A 180 30.35 -10.10 -22.16
N ASN A 181 29.98 -11.25 -22.75
CA ASN A 181 28.69 -11.42 -23.42
C ASN A 181 27.53 -11.31 -22.42
N LEU A 182 27.64 -11.91 -21.22
CA LEU A 182 26.64 -11.82 -20.17
C LEU A 182 26.47 -10.39 -19.64
N ALA A 183 27.58 -9.63 -19.55
CA ALA A 183 27.51 -8.22 -19.14
C ALA A 183 26.77 -7.33 -20.14
N ALA A 184 26.68 -7.71 -21.40
CA ALA A 184 25.95 -6.99 -22.43
C ALA A 184 24.43 -7.27 -22.41
N VAL A 185 23.97 -8.28 -21.68
CA VAL A 185 22.54 -8.62 -21.59
C VAL A 185 21.86 -7.68 -20.61
N PRO A 186 20.70 -7.05 -20.98
CA PRO A 186 19.93 -6.22 -20.06
C PRO A 186 19.54 -6.98 -18.78
N SER A 187 19.72 -6.35 -17.63
CA SER A 187 19.44 -6.96 -16.30
C SER A 187 18.01 -7.50 -16.16
N ILE A 188 17.04 -6.90 -16.84
CA ILE A 188 15.65 -7.35 -16.84
C ILE A 188 15.50 -8.78 -17.41
N VAL A 189 16.33 -9.16 -18.38
CA VAL A 189 16.31 -10.51 -18.98
C VAL A 189 16.73 -11.54 -17.94
N TYR A 190 17.75 -11.23 -17.12
CA TYR A 190 18.16 -12.11 -16.02
C TYR A 190 17.07 -12.22 -14.95
N GLY A 191 16.39 -11.12 -14.64
CA GLY A 191 15.27 -11.14 -13.70
C GLY A 191 14.16 -12.08 -14.19
N ILE A 192 13.74 -11.97 -15.44
CA ILE A 192 12.70 -12.82 -16.03
C ILE A 192 13.16 -14.29 -16.10
N LEU A 193 14.40 -14.54 -16.52
CA LEU A 193 14.95 -15.89 -16.58
C LEU A 193 15.04 -16.51 -15.19
N GLY A 194 15.54 -15.77 -14.20
CA GLY A 194 15.62 -16.21 -12.81
C GLY A 194 14.24 -16.56 -12.26
N LEU A 195 13.27 -15.69 -12.47
CA LEU A 195 11.89 -15.92 -12.07
C LEU A 195 11.33 -17.21 -12.71
N ALA A 196 11.54 -17.40 -14.02
CA ALA A 196 11.09 -18.59 -14.73
C ALA A 196 11.75 -19.88 -14.16
N VAL A 197 13.04 -19.85 -13.89
CA VAL A 197 13.78 -20.98 -13.28
C VAL A 197 13.25 -21.29 -11.89
N PHE A 198 13.10 -20.30 -11.02
CA PHE A 198 12.64 -20.53 -9.64
C PHE A 198 11.20 -21.01 -9.56
N ILE A 199 10.31 -20.46 -10.39
CA ILE A 199 8.91 -20.90 -10.40
C ILE A 199 8.75 -22.27 -11.04
N ASN A 200 9.35 -22.50 -12.22
CA ASN A 200 9.09 -23.70 -13.00
C ASN A 200 9.96 -24.90 -12.58
N PHE A 201 11.23 -24.67 -12.20
CA PHE A 201 12.14 -25.75 -11.80
C PHE A 201 12.16 -25.99 -10.29
N ALA A 202 12.20 -24.93 -9.48
CA ALA A 202 12.24 -25.07 -8.04
C ALA A 202 10.83 -25.16 -7.41
N GLY A 203 9.76 -24.93 -8.17
CA GLY A 203 8.39 -25.01 -7.70
C GLY A 203 8.05 -24.00 -6.60
N LEU A 204 8.79 -22.90 -6.52
CA LEU A 204 8.59 -21.90 -5.48
C LEU A 204 7.35 -21.06 -5.79
N PRO A 205 6.51 -20.78 -4.76
CA PRO A 205 5.32 -19.95 -4.94
C PRO A 205 5.72 -18.50 -5.23
N ARG A 206 4.85 -17.77 -5.95
CA ARG A 206 5.05 -16.34 -6.25
C ARG A 206 5.17 -15.43 -5.02
N SER A 207 4.74 -15.91 -3.86
CA SER A 207 4.89 -15.23 -2.58
C SER A 207 6.25 -15.44 -1.92
N ALA A 208 7.15 -16.21 -2.52
CA ALA A 208 8.49 -16.39 -2.01
C ALA A 208 9.34 -15.10 -2.21
N PRO A 209 10.40 -14.89 -1.40
CA PRO A 209 11.25 -13.68 -1.44
C PRO A 209 11.99 -13.43 -2.77
N ILE A 210 11.69 -14.21 -3.81
CA ILE A 210 12.26 -14.10 -5.17
C ILE A 210 11.38 -13.29 -6.13
N VAL A 211 10.20 -12.88 -5.72
CA VAL A 211 9.26 -11.99 -6.42
C VAL A 211 9.16 -10.66 -5.69
#